data_d40b6624e5f3f59ef90c225f1b5eb13c
#
_entry.id   d40b6624e5f3f59ef90c225f1b5eb13c
#
_cell.length_a   1.000
_cell.length_b   1.000
_cell.length_c   1.000
_cell.angle_alpha   90.00
_cell.angle_beta   90.00
_cell.angle_gamma   90.00
#
_symmetry.space_group_name_H-M   'P 1'
#
loop_
_entity.id
_entity.type
_entity.pdbx_description
1 polymer ?
#
loop_
_entity_poly.entity_id
_entity_poly.type
_entity_poly.pdbx_seq_one_letter_code
_entity_poly.pdbx_strand_id
1 'polypeptide(L)'
;MARIVFCEDEEQIRKLIEVAMRSTAHTIELHVNGREGLEAIEREAPELIVTDLAMPEMGGFALADAVHARPALNHIPIMFVTASVQRGDVARFGEHGAAGYIAKPFSPRALRDKIDELITAAREKP
;
A
#
# COMPACT_ATOMS: atom_id res chain seq x y z
N MET A 1 9.77 11.11 7.61
CA MET A 1 10.01 9.70 7.97
C MET A 1 8.72 9.02 8.38
N ALA A 2 8.47 7.86 7.82
CA ALA A 2 7.24 7.12 8.10
C ALA A 2 7.52 5.62 8.10
N ARG A 3 6.65 4.87 8.78
CA ARG A 3 6.62 3.41 8.71
C ARG A 3 5.60 3.01 7.64
N ILE A 4 6.01 2.16 6.70
CA ILE A 4 5.18 1.75 5.57
C ILE A 4 5.18 0.23 5.48
N VAL A 5 3.99 -0.36 5.38
CA VAL A 5 3.85 -1.81 5.15
C VAL A 5 3.48 -2.04 3.69
N PHE A 6 4.27 -2.87 3.02
CA PHE A 6 4.05 -3.26 1.63
C PHE A 6 3.62 -4.73 1.57
N CYS A 7 2.66 -5.03 0.71
CA CYS A 7 2.25 -6.41 0.42
C CYS A 7 2.40 -6.64 -1.08
N GLU A 8 3.28 -7.55 -1.47
CA GLU A 8 3.59 -7.84 -2.86
C GLU A 8 4.12 -9.27 -2.98
N ASP A 9 3.46 -10.10 -3.78
CA ASP A 9 3.84 -11.50 -3.91
C ASP A 9 4.95 -11.76 -4.94
N GLU A 10 5.21 -10.81 -5.85
CA GLU A 10 6.24 -10.96 -6.87
C GLU A 10 7.61 -10.52 -6.34
N GLU A 11 8.56 -11.46 -6.34
CA GLU A 11 9.91 -11.19 -5.82
C GLU A 11 10.59 -10.02 -6.52
N GLN A 12 10.46 -9.94 -7.86
CA GLN A 12 11.10 -8.88 -8.63
C GLN A 12 10.56 -7.50 -8.24
N ILE A 13 9.27 -7.43 -7.98
CA ILE A 13 8.65 -6.16 -7.57
C ILE A 13 9.08 -5.81 -6.14
N ARG A 14 9.18 -6.79 -5.24
CA ARG A 14 9.69 -6.54 -3.89
C ARG A 14 11.11 -5.99 -3.93
N LYS A 15 11.97 -6.52 -4.81
CA LYS A 15 13.35 -6.01 -4.97
C LYS A 15 13.34 -4.58 -5.48
N LEU A 16 12.47 -4.26 -6.42
CA LEU A 16 12.31 -2.90 -6.93
C LEU A 16 11.89 -1.94 -5.82
N ILE A 17 10.94 -2.36 -4.98
CA ILE A 17 10.49 -1.57 -3.83
C ILE A 17 11.64 -1.32 -2.87
N GLU A 18 12.41 -2.36 -2.53
CA GLU A 18 13.56 -2.21 -1.63
C GLU A 18 14.56 -1.19 -2.17
N VAL A 19 14.90 -1.29 -3.46
CA VAL A 19 15.83 -0.35 -4.09
C VAL A 19 15.26 1.06 -4.07
N ALA A 20 13.98 1.21 -4.42
CA ALA A 20 13.32 2.52 -4.46
C ALA A 20 13.33 3.20 -3.09
N MET A 21 13.09 2.43 -2.03
CA MET A 21 12.93 2.98 -0.69
C MET A 21 14.24 3.13 0.07
N ARG A 22 15.33 2.54 -0.46
CA ARG A 22 16.65 2.59 0.20
C ARG A 22 17.19 4.00 0.35
N SER A 23 16.86 4.88 -0.59
CA SER A 23 17.32 6.27 -0.58
C SER A 23 16.44 7.18 0.27
N THR A 24 15.42 6.66 0.92
CA THR A 24 14.49 7.43 1.74
C THR A 24 14.78 7.23 3.22
N ALA A 25 14.20 8.11 4.05
CA ALA A 25 14.28 7.97 5.51
C ALA A 25 13.13 7.12 6.06
N HIS A 26 12.29 6.56 5.19
CA HIS A 26 11.16 5.72 5.62
C HIS A 26 11.63 4.34 6.08
N THR A 27 10.92 3.80 7.06
CA THR A 27 11.10 2.41 7.50
C THR A 27 10.07 1.55 6.78
N ILE A 28 10.50 0.50 6.11
CA ILE A 28 9.58 -0.36 5.36
C ILE A 28 9.57 -1.78 5.90
N GLU A 29 8.44 -2.43 5.73
CA GLU A 29 8.27 -3.85 6.01
C GLU A 29 7.58 -4.47 4.80
N LEU A 30 8.14 -5.55 4.25
CA LEU A 30 7.63 -6.21 3.04
C LEU A 30 7.05 -7.57 3.38
N HIS A 31 5.84 -7.82 2.91
CA HIS A 31 5.15 -9.09 3.09
C HIS A 31 4.70 -9.65 1.75
N VAL A 32 4.53 -10.97 1.68
CA VAL A 32 4.25 -11.66 0.42
C VAL A 32 2.77 -11.84 0.12
N ASN A 33 1.90 -11.55 1.09
CA ASN A 33 0.45 -11.61 0.91
C ASN A 33 -0.24 -10.69 1.92
N GLY A 34 -1.56 -10.52 1.73
CA GLY A 34 -2.34 -9.65 2.59
C GLY A 34 -2.50 -10.16 4.02
N ARG A 35 -2.51 -11.48 4.21
CA ARG A 35 -2.67 -12.07 5.55
C ARG A 35 -1.47 -11.72 6.43
N GLU A 36 -0.26 -11.92 5.91
CA GLU A 36 0.96 -11.55 6.64
C GLU A 36 1.04 -10.04 6.85
N GLY A 37 0.64 -9.28 5.83
CA GLY A 37 0.59 -7.83 5.93
C GLY A 37 -0.36 -7.36 7.02
N LEU A 38 -1.54 -7.95 7.09
CA LEU A 38 -2.52 -7.60 8.13
C LEU A 38 -1.98 -7.89 9.53
N GLU A 39 -1.31 -9.02 9.72
CA GLU A 39 -0.68 -9.36 11.00
C GLU A 39 0.34 -8.29 11.39
N ALA A 40 1.17 -7.85 10.44
CA ALA A 40 2.17 -6.81 10.68
C ALA A 40 1.50 -5.47 11.03
N ILE A 41 0.43 -5.12 10.32
CA ILE A 41 -0.32 -3.86 10.53
C ILE A 41 -0.96 -3.86 11.93
N GLU A 42 -1.52 -4.99 12.35
CA GLU A 42 -2.11 -5.11 13.68
C GLU A 42 -1.07 -5.06 14.79
N ARG A 43 0.13 -5.59 14.53
CA ARG A 43 1.21 -5.58 15.51
C ARG A 43 1.77 -4.18 15.73
N GLU A 44 1.94 -3.43 14.66
CA GLU A 44 2.42 -2.05 14.71
C GLU A 44 1.84 -1.28 13.52
N ALA A 45 0.92 -0.36 13.80
CA ALA A 45 0.21 0.38 12.77
C ALA A 45 1.17 1.28 11.96
N PRO A 46 1.18 1.13 10.63
CA PRO A 46 1.99 2.01 9.78
C PRO A 46 1.28 3.33 9.47
N GLU A 47 1.99 4.27 8.87
CA GLU A 47 1.39 5.49 8.36
C GLU A 47 0.78 5.30 6.97
N LEU A 48 1.22 4.28 6.22
CA LEU A 48 0.73 3.99 4.88
C LEU A 48 0.82 2.50 4.62
N ILE A 49 -0.18 1.98 3.92
CA ILE A 49 -0.19 0.60 3.43
C ILE A 49 -0.12 0.66 1.90
N VAL A 50 0.81 -0.08 1.31
CA VAL A 50 0.95 -0.20 -0.15
C VAL A 50 0.78 -1.66 -0.51
N THR A 51 -0.24 -2.01 -1.28
CA THR A 51 -0.54 -3.41 -1.56
C THR A 51 -0.90 -3.65 -3.02
N ASP A 52 -0.40 -4.77 -3.55
CA ASP A 52 -0.89 -5.31 -4.80
C ASP A 52 -2.33 -5.80 -4.60
N LEU A 53 -3.07 -5.93 -5.67
CA LEU A 53 -4.45 -6.43 -5.63
C LEU A 53 -4.53 -7.94 -5.66
N ALA A 54 -3.77 -8.58 -6.55
CA ALA A 54 -3.83 -10.03 -6.77
C ALA A 54 -2.69 -10.72 -6.03
N MET A 55 -3.01 -11.32 -4.89
CA MET A 55 -2.05 -12.06 -4.08
C MET A 55 -2.70 -13.32 -3.50
N PRO A 56 -1.92 -14.37 -3.23
CA PRO A 56 -2.47 -15.56 -2.58
C PRO A 56 -2.90 -15.25 -1.14
N GLU A 57 -3.79 -16.05 -0.62
CA GLU A 57 -4.32 -16.05 0.74
C GLU A 57 -5.16 -14.81 1.11
N MET A 58 -4.75 -13.61 0.74
CA MET A 58 -5.53 -12.38 0.94
C MET A 58 -5.04 -11.33 -0.04
N GLY A 59 -5.89 -10.94 -0.96
CA GLY A 59 -5.58 -9.89 -1.93
C GLY A 59 -5.76 -8.50 -1.37
N GLY A 60 -5.44 -7.48 -2.19
CA GLY A 60 -5.46 -6.10 -1.76
C GLY A 60 -6.82 -5.57 -1.34
N PHE A 61 -7.90 -5.95 -2.04
CA PHE A 61 -9.24 -5.50 -1.64
C PHE A 61 -9.65 -6.10 -0.31
N ALA A 62 -9.39 -7.39 -0.10
CA ALA A 62 -9.71 -8.04 1.17
C ALA A 62 -8.91 -7.44 2.32
N LEU A 63 -7.64 -7.13 2.08
CA LEU A 63 -6.79 -6.45 3.06
C LEU A 63 -7.36 -5.07 3.41
N ALA A 64 -7.73 -4.29 2.40
CA ALA A 64 -8.30 -2.95 2.60
C ALA A 64 -9.59 -3.04 3.43
N ASP A 65 -10.46 -3.96 3.09
CA ASP A 65 -11.73 -4.15 3.81
C ASP A 65 -11.46 -4.55 5.27
N ALA A 66 -10.50 -5.42 5.50
CA ALA A 66 -10.13 -5.85 6.86
C ALA A 66 -9.58 -4.71 7.70
N VAL A 67 -8.75 -3.85 7.11
CA VAL A 67 -8.18 -2.68 7.78
C VAL A 67 -9.30 -1.68 8.10
N HIS A 68 -10.18 -1.40 7.14
CA HIS A 68 -11.26 -0.43 7.32
C HIS A 68 -12.31 -0.90 8.32
N ALA A 69 -12.44 -2.21 8.54
CA ALA A 69 -13.36 -2.76 9.52
C ALA A 69 -12.87 -2.61 10.96
N ARG A 70 -11.60 -2.24 11.15
CA ARG A 70 -11.01 -2.11 12.48
C ARG A 70 -10.92 -0.63 12.87
N PRO A 71 -11.63 -0.19 13.91
CA PRO A 71 -11.62 1.24 14.30
C PRO A 71 -10.23 1.80 14.56
N ALA A 72 -9.33 0.99 15.11
CA ALA A 72 -7.96 1.45 15.40
C ALA A 72 -7.11 1.64 14.15
N LEU A 73 -7.53 1.08 13.01
CA LEU A 73 -6.73 1.06 11.78
C LEU A 73 -7.40 1.77 10.61
N ASN A 74 -8.68 2.10 10.72
CA ASN A 74 -9.46 2.59 9.58
C ASN A 74 -9.03 3.96 9.04
N HIS A 75 -8.17 4.66 9.76
CA HIS A 75 -7.63 5.95 9.33
C HIS A 75 -6.39 5.82 8.45
N ILE A 76 -5.79 4.64 8.37
CA ILE A 76 -4.54 4.44 7.65
C ILE A 76 -4.80 4.49 6.15
N PRO A 77 -4.11 5.37 5.40
CA PRO A 77 -4.28 5.42 3.95
C PRO A 77 -3.74 4.17 3.29
N ILE A 78 -4.42 3.72 2.23
CA ILE A 78 -4.05 2.52 1.48
C ILE A 78 -3.84 2.91 0.03
N MET A 79 -2.69 2.53 -0.52
CA MET A 79 -2.36 2.71 -1.93
C MET A 79 -2.33 1.35 -2.60
N PHE A 80 -3.06 1.21 -3.71
CA PHE A 80 -3.03 -0.01 -4.50
C PHE A 80 -1.96 0.07 -5.59
N VAL A 81 -1.31 -1.07 -5.84
CA VAL A 81 -0.40 -1.26 -6.97
C VAL A 81 -1.10 -2.22 -7.92
N THR A 82 -1.27 -1.85 -9.17
CA THR A 82 -2.12 -2.61 -10.07
C THR A 82 -1.59 -2.62 -11.50
N ALA A 83 -1.82 -3.74 -12.20
CA ALA A 83 -1.49 -3.86 -13.61
C ALA A 83 -2.53 -3.16 -14.50
N SER A 84 -3.68 -2.77 -13.96
CA SER A 84 -4.75 -2.16 -14.74
C SER A 84 -5.29 -0.90 -14.06
N VAL A 85 -5.35 0.18 -14.82
CA VAL A 85 -5.86 1.48 -14.34
C VAL A 85 -7.00 1.98 -15.20
N GLN A 86 -7.79 1.07 -15.77
CA GLN A 86 -8.96 1.44 -16.53
C GLN A 86 -10.02 2.09 -15.62
N ARG A 87 -10.94 2.86 -16.23
CA ARG A 87 -11.92 3.63 -15.47
C ARG A 87 -12.71 2.79 -14.45
N GLY A 88 -13.16 1.60 -14.85
CA GLY A 88 -13.91 0.72 -13.97
C GLY A 88 -13.07 0.23 -12.78
N ASP A 89 -11.79 0.00 -13.00
CA ASP A 89 -10.87 -0.42 -11.94
C ASP A 89 -10.66 0.70 -10.93
N VAL A 90 -10.47 1.92 -11.41
CA VAL A 90 -10.28 3.09 -10.55
C VAL A 90 -11.52 3.32 -9.67
N ALA A 91 -12.70 3.12 -10.23
CA ALA A 91 -13.95 3.23 -9.47
C ALA A 91 -13.98 2.19 -8.34
N ARG A 92 -13.55 0.95 -8.62
CA ARG A 92 -13.48 -0.11 -7.60
C ARG A 92 -12.49 0.22 -6.49
N PHE A 93 -11.36 0.85 -6.83
CA PHE A 93 -10.40 1.28 -5.81
C PHE A 93 -11.05 2.23 -4.82
N GLY A 94 -11.82 3.20 -5.32
CA GLY A 94 -12.56 4.13 -4.48
C GLY A 94 -13.59 3.45 -3.60
N GLU A 95 -14.27 2.43 -4.11
CA GLU A 95 -15.26 1.65 -3.34
C GLU A 95 -14.61 0.93 -2.16
N HIS A 96 -13.34 0.57 -2.27
CA HIS A 96 -12.60 -0.06 -1.18
C HIS A 96 -11.80 0.96 -0.36
N GLY A 97 -12.07 2.24 -0.54
CA GLY A 97 -11.50 3.29 0.28
C GLY A 97 -10.03 3.59 0.00
N ALA A 98 -9.56 3.37 -1.22
CA ALA A 98 -8.18 3.66 -1.57
C ALA A 98 -7.88 5.15 -1.49
N ALA A 99 -6.75 5.50 -0.88
CA ALA A 99 -6.23 6.87 -0.89
C ALA A 99 -5.53 7.19 -2.22
N GLY A 100 -5.05 6.18 -2.92
CA GLY A 100 -4.41 6.34 -4.21
C GLY A 100 -4.03 5.01 -4.83
N TYR A 101 -3.43 5.07 -6.00
CA TYR A 101 -2.96 3.89 -6.70
C TYR A 101 -1.78 4.24 -7.60
N ILE A 102 -1.02 3.22 -8.00
CA ILE A 102 0.03 3.35 -9.00
C ILE A 102 -0.03 2.15 -9.94
N ALA A 103 0.22 2.39 -11.22
CA ALA A 103 0.19 1.34 -12.25
C ALA A 103 1.53 0.62 -12.36
N LYS A 104 1.49 -0.70 -12.58
CA LYS A 104 2.67 -1.48 -12.96
C LYS A 104 2.84 -1.43 -14.49
N PRO A 105 4.05 -1.34 -15.00
CA PRO A 105 5.31 -1.16 -14.26
C PRO A 105 5.46 0.29 -13.81
N PHE A 106 6.12 0.49 -12.69
CA PHE A 106 6.40 1.84 -12.17
C PHE A 106 7.90 2.03 -11.99
N SER A 107 8.33 3.29 -12.05
CA SER A 107 9.72 3.63 -11.76
C SER A 107 9.90 3.81 -10.25
N PRO A 108 11.13 3.65 -9.73
CA PRO A 108 11.41 3.96 -8.32
C PRO A 108 10.99 5.38 -7.93
N ARG A 109 11.25 6.35 -8.81
CA ARG A 109 10.88 7.73 -8.54
C ARG A 109 9.37 7.93 -8.45
N ALA A 110 8.62 7.34 -9.37
CA ALA A 110 7.16 7.44 -9.36
C ALA A 110 6.58 6.85 -8.08
N LEU A 111 7.13 5.73 -7.63
CA LEU A 111 6.71 5.11 -6.37
C LEU A 111 6.99 6.03 -5.19
N ARG A 112 8.21 6.57 -5.08
CA ARG A 112 8.56 7.47 -3.99
C ARG A 112 7.69 8.72 -3.97
N ASP A 113 7.47 9.33 -5.13
CA ASP A 113 6.68 10.55 -5.22
C ASP A 113 5.23 10.32 -4.78
N LYS A 114 4.65 9.20 -5.21
CA LYS A 114 3.26 8.87 -4.82
C LYS A 114 3.15 8.58 -3.33
N ILE A 115 4.10 7.87 -2.78
CA ILE A 115 4.15 7.58 -1.35
C ILE A 115 4.23 8.87 -0.54
N ASP A 116 5.13 9.78 -0.91
CA ASP A 116 5.29 11.04 -0.19
C ASP A 116 4.03 11.90 -0.31
N GLU A 117 3.41 11.92 -1.48
CA GLU A 117 2.14 12.62 -1.69
C GLU A 117 1.06 12.14 -0.72
N LEU A 118 0.90 10.82 -0.60
CA LEU A 118 -0.16 10.24 0.24
C LEU A 118 0.12 10.40 1.73
N ILE A 119 1.38 10.30 2.13
CA ILE A 119 1.76 10.51 3.53
C ILE A 119 1.53 11.97 3.91
N THR A 120 1.93 12.90 3.06
CA THR A 120 1.74 14.34 3.29
C THR A 120 0.25 14.65 3.42
N ALA A 121 -0.57 14.14 2.51
CA ALA A 121 -2.02 14.37 2.54
C ALA A 121 -2.64 13.83 3.82
N ALA A 122 -2.20 12.66 4.28
CA ALA A 122 -2.73 12.05 5.50
C ALA A 122 -2.35 12.86 6.74
N ARG A 123 -1.13 13.41 6.77
CA ARG A 123 -0.67 14.22 7.91
C ARG A 123 -1.35 15.59 8.00
N GLU A 124 -1.87 16.09 6.87
CA GLU A 124 -2.57 17.37 6.82
C GLU A 124 -4.03 17.29 7.24
N LYS A 125 -4.58 16.09 7.37
CA LYS A 125 -5.97 15.92 7.79
C LYS A 125 -6.12 16.26 9.27
N PRO A 126 -7.22 16.99 9.63
CA PRO A 126 -7.49 17.34 11.02
C PRO A 126 -7.87 16.11 11.85
#